data_3147af4c06dc814046eaf411e152c016
#
_entry.id   3147af4c06dc814046eaf411e152c016
#
_cell.length_a   1.000
_cell.length_b   1.000
_cell.length_c   1.000
_cell.angle_alpha   90.00
_cell.angle_beta   90.00
_cell.angle_gamma   90.00
#
_symmetry.space_group_name_H-M   'P 1'
#
loop_
_entity.id
_entity.type
_entity.pdbx_description
1 polymer ?
#
loop_
_entity_poly.entity_id
_entity_poly.type
_entity_poly.pdbx_seq_one_letter_code
_entity_poly.pdbx_strand_id
1 'polypeptide(L)'
;NNYDNFNCMAAELKHFSFGLKGLFPLWALTGLKFIFPSLADFPLFVTKEELTTVTLFYDAFYDFGVVGMVFFGGLLGGVCYLLGRFRRKLTCPAGHVIYAQIAMYMMLSFFTTWFSNPTTWFYLIVSGIVYVYVNS
;
A
#
# COMPACT_ATOMS: atom_id res chain seq x y z
N ASN A 1 -0.54 18.70 -6.07
CA ASN A 1 0.54 18.65 -5.10
C ASN A 1 1.09 17.24 -4.81
N ASN A 2 0.30 16.17 -5.03
CA ASN A 2 0.84 14.79 -4.95
C ASN A 2 1.96 14.55 -5.97
N TYR A 3 1.82 15.14 -7.17
CA TYR A 3 2.84 15.09 -8.21
C TYR A 3 4.08 15.91 -7.86
N ASP A 4 3.90 17.04 -7.18
CA ASP A 4 5.02 17.89 -6.74
C ASP A 4 5.84 17.17 -5.68
N ASN A 5 5.19 16.49 -4.74
CA ASN A 5 5.85 15.66 -3.74
C ASN A 5 6.60 14.47 -4.37
N PHE A 6 5.99 13.85 -5.40
CA PHE A 6 6.66 12.78 -6.14
C PHE A 6 7.90 13.31 -6.91
N ASN A 7 7.79 14.48 -7.54
CA ASN A 7 8.91 15.11 -8.24
C ASN A 7 10.04 15.51 -7.27
N CYS A 8 9.68 16.06 -6.10
CA CYS A 8 10.65 16.39 -5.06
C CYS A 8 11.41 15.13 -4.62
N MET A 9 10.71 14.04 -4.34
CA MET A 9 11.33 12.75 -4.01
C MET A 9 12.22 12.25 -5.16
N ALA A 10 11.74 12.28 -6.40
CA ALA A 10 12.50 11.78 -7.54
C ALA A 10 13.80 12.58 -7.80
N ALA A 11 13.80 13.88 -7.43
CA ALA A 11 14.98 14.75 -7.56
C ALA A 11 15.97 14.61 -6.38
N GLU A 12 15.46 14.37 -5.16
CA GLU A 12 16.26 14.40 -3.93
C GLU A 12 16.69 13.03 -3.43
N LEU A 13 16.01 11.95 -3.88
CA LEU A 13 16.30 10.58 -3.44
C LEU A 13 17.70 10.14 -3.92
N LYS A 14 18.63 9.99 -2.97
CA LYS A 14 20.00 9.55 -3.24
C LYS A 14 20.20 8.04 -3.16
N HIS A 15 19.38 7.36 -2.36
CA HIS A 15 19.48 5.92 -2.12
C HIS A 15 18.10 5.28 -2.06
N PHE A 16 17.96 4.15 -2.72
CA PHE A 16 16.73 3.32 -2.65
C PHE A 16 16.71 2.51 -1.35
N SER A 17 15.50 2.26 -0.82
CA SER A 17 15.32 1.47 0.41
C SER A 17 15.19 -0.03 0.20
N PHE A 18 15.24 -0.50 -1.06
CA PHE A 18 15.22 -1.92 -1.42
C PHE A 18 14.08 -2.72 -0.77
N GLY A 19 12.89 -2.17 -0.74
CA GLY A 19 11.68 -2.80 -0.23
C GLY A 19 11.37 -2.53 1.24
N LEU A 20 12.26 -1.89 1.98
CA LEU A 20 12.04 -1.65 3.42
C LEU A 20 10.86 -0.71 3.67
N LYS A 21 10.66 0.30 2.83
CA LYS A 21 9.55 1.25 2.96
C LYS A 21 8.22 0.63 2.56
N GLY A 22 8.15 -0.09 1.45
CA GLY A 22 6.94 -0.78 1.02
C GLY A 22 6.50 -1.87 2.00
N LEU A 23 7.45 -2.49 2.72
CA LEU A 23 7.18 -3.48 3.75
C LEU A 23 6.93 -2.89 5.15
N PHE A 24 6.88 -1.57 5.29
CA PHE A 24 6.60 -0.89 6.56
C PHE A 24 5.38 -1.44 7.31
N PRO A 25 4.25 -1.81 6.67
CA PRO A 25 3.13 -2.44 7.37
C PRO A 25 3.50 -3.71 8.13
N LEU A 26 4.40 -4.53 7.59
CA LEU A 26 4.88 -5.74 8.28
C LEU A 26 5.68 -5.39 9.53
N TRP A 27 6.60 -4.43 9.42
CA TRP A 27 7.40 -3.98 10.56
C TRP A 27 6.55 -3.33 11.65
N ALA A 28 5.49 -2.62 11.25
CA ALA A 28 4.56 -1.99 12.18
C ALA A 28 3.65 -2.99 12.88
N LEU A 29 3.08 -3.96 12.15
CA LEU A 29 2.16 -4.96 12.70
C LEU A 29 2.87 -6.03 13.56
N THR A 30 4.09 -6.40 13.21
CA THR A 30 4.90 -7.35 13.99
C THR A 30 5.61 -6.71 15.18
N GLY A 31 5.58 -5.38 15.31
CA GLY A 31 6.29 -4.65 16.35
C GLY A 31 7.80 -4.52 16.13
N LEU A 32 8.35 -5.01 15.02
CA LEU A 32 9.79 -4.95 14.72
C LEU A 32 10.31 -3.51 14.64
N LYS A 33 9.48 -2.55 14.30
CA LYS A 33 9.83 -1.12 14.31
C LYS A 33 10.28 -0.60 15.69
N PHE A 34 9.85 -1.25 16.79
CA PHE A 34 10.26 -0.86 18.14
C PHE A 34 11.62 -1.44 18.54
N ILE A 35 12.00 -2.57 17.92
CA ILE A 35 13.30 -3.24 18.14
C ILE A 35 14.37 -2.59 17.25
N PHE A 36 14.00 -2.29 16.00
CA PHE A 36 14.86 -1.68 15.01
C PHE A 36 14.26 -0.37 14.49
N PRO A 37 14.50 0.77 15.14
CA PRO A 37 13.94 2.08 14.75
C PRO A 37 14.28 2.48 13.31
N SER A 38 15.41 2.02 12.77
CA SER A 38 15.82 2.26 11.39
C SER A 38 14.83 1.72 10.34
N LEU A 39 13.97 0.76 10.70
CA LEU A 39 12.91 0.23 9.83
C LEU A 39 11.69 1.18 9.73
N ALA A 40 11.65 2.22 10.53
CA ALA A 40 10.58 3.22 10.55
C ALA A 40 11.06 4.62 10.15
N ASP A 41 12.37 4.82 10.03
CA ASP A 41 12.98 6.13 9.75
C ASP A 41 13.17 6.31 8.23
N PHE A 42 12.06 6.63 7.58
CA PHE A 42 12.06 6.98 6.15
C PHE A 42 11.72 8.46 5.99
N PRO A 43 12.68 9.31 5.55
CA PRO A 43 12.41 10.73 5.33
C PRO A 43 11.32 10.90 4.26
N LEU A 44 10.39 11.80 4.53
CA LEU A 44 9.34 12.20 3.59
C LEU A 44 9.84 13.38 2.77
N PHE A 45 9.92 13.20 1.47
CA PHE A 45 10.22 14.27 0.52
C PHE A 45 8.92 14.96 0.14
N VAL A 46 8.66 16.12 0.71
CA VAL A 46 7.44 16.91 0.47
C VAL A 46 7.80 18.35 0.16
N THR A 47 7.06 18.95 -0.76
CA THR A 47 7.27 20.34 -1.18
C THR A 47 6.86 21.33 -0.09
N LYS A 48 5.87 20.93 0.74
CA LYS A 48 5.37 21.71 1.88
C LYS A 48 5.04 20.75 3.02
N GLU A 49 5.47 21.07 4.23
CA GLU A 49 5.24 20.25 5.44
C GLU A 49 3.75 19.97 5.72
N GLU A 50 2.88 20.89 5.32
CA GLU A 50 1.42 20.76 5.49
C GLU A 50 0.77 19.78 4.51
N LEU A 51 1.43 19.43 3.40
CA LEU A 51 0.89 18.65 2.29
C LEU A 51 1.62 17.31 2.15
N THR A 52 1.37 16.41 3.07
CA THR A 52 2.01 15.08 3.14
C THR A 52 1.37 14.01 2.25
N THR A 53 0.38 14.38 1.44
CA THR A 53 -0.26 13.42 0.53
C THR A 53 0.69 13.01 -0.60
N VAL A 54 0.74 11.71 -0.88
CA VAL A 54 1.63 11.12 -1.88
C VAL A 54 0.86 10.17 -2.79
N THR A 55 1.41 9.93 -3.99
CA THR A 55 0.78 9.04 -4.97
C THR A 55 1.00 7.58 -4.63
N LEU A 56 0.18 6.70 -5.23
CA LEU A 56 0.28 5.25 -5.12
C LEU A 56 1.70 4.70 -5.42
N PHE A 57 2.40 5.33 -6.36
CA PHE A 57 3.72 4.88 -6.80
C PHE A 57 4.88 5.43 -5.97
N TYR A 58 4.60 6.31 -5.01
CA TYR A 58 5.63 6.96 -4.20
C TYR A 58 6.54 5.94 -3.50
N ASP A 59 5.95 4.98 -2.78
CA ASP A 59 6.73 4.00 -2.05
C ASP A 59 7.43 2.99 -2.97
N ALA A 60 6.79 2.59 -4.07
CA ALA A 60 7.40 1.72 -5.06
C ALA A 60 8.62 2.37 -5.74
N PHE A 61 8.56 3.67 -6.01
CA PHE A 61 9.70 4.43 -6.53
C PHE A 61 10.78 4.60 -5.47
N TYR A 62 10.40 4.87 -4.23
CA TYR A 62 11.33 5.00 -3.11
C TYR A 62 12.15 3.73 -2.91
N ASP A 63 11.53 2.55 -3.07
CA ASP A 63 12.20 1.27 -2.88
C ASP A 63 13.10 0.87 -4.05
N PHE A 64 12.60 0.95 -5.30
CA PHE A 64 13.26 0.39 -6.47
C PHE A 64 13.26 1.31 -7.71
N GLY A 65 12.93 2.59 -7.54
CA GLY A 65 12.87 3.53 -8.65
C GLY A 65 11.80 3.16 -9.68
N VAL A 66 12.08 3.45 -10.96
CA VAL A 66 11.18 3.18 -12.09
C VAL A 66 10.82 1.70 -12.20
N VAL A 67 11.77 0.81 -11.94
CA VAL A 67 11.54 -0.66 -12.00
C VAL A 67 10.50 -1.06 -10.95
N GLY A 68 10.56 -0.48 -9.74
CA GLY A 68 9.58 -0.70 -8.69
C GLY A 68 8.18 -0.27 -9.10
N MET A 69 8.05 0.89 -9.75
CA MET A 69 6.75 1.36 -10.23
C MET A 69 6.13 0.42 -11.27
N VAL A 70 6.92 -0.06 -12.23
CA VAL A 70 6.45 -1.00 -13.27
C VAL A 70 5.99 -2.32 -12.65
N PHE A 71 6.82 -2.87 -11.75
CA PHE A 71 6.50 -4.12 -11.06
C PHE A 71 5.24 -3.97 -10.18
N PHE A 72 5.15 -2.90 -9.40
CA PHE A 72 4.02 -2.63 -8.53
C PHE A 72 2.73 -2.37 -9.32
N GLY A 73 2.80 -1.62 -10.43
CA GLY A 73 1.67 -1.41 -11.34
C GLY A 73 1.17 -2.73 -11.96
N GLY A 74 2.08 -3.61 -12.36
CA GLY A 74 1.75 -4.96 -12.85
C GLY A 74 1.07 -5.82 -11.78
N LEU A 75 1.58 -5.78 -10.53
CA LEU A 75 1.00 -6.48 -9.39
C LEU A 75 -0.42 -5.97 -9.10
N LEU A 76 -0.62 -4.65 -9.06
CA LEU A 76 -1.95 -4.07 -8.86
C LEU A 76 -2.92 -4.40 -9.99
N GLY A 77 -2.46 -4.38 -11.25
CA GLY A 77 -3.25 -4.83 -12.39
C GLY A 77 -3.67 -6.30 -12.26
N GLY A 78 -2.75 -7.17 -11.81
CA GLY A 78 -3.04 -8.57 -11.49
C GLY A 78 -4.09 -8.71 -10.38
N VAL A 79 -3.97 -7.93 -9.30
CA VAL A 79 -4.96 -7.91 -8.20
C VAL A 79 -6.32 -7.47 -8.73
N CYS A 80 -6.40 -6.41 -9.54
CA CYS A 80 -7.66 -5.96 -10.16
C CYS A 80 -8.30 -7.05 -11.02
N TYR A 81 -7.49 -7.74 -11.83
CA TYR A 81 -7.96 -8.85 -12.66
C TYR A 81 -8.53 -9.99 -11.81
N LEU A 82 -7.80 -10.41 -10.78
CA LEU A 82 -8.23 -11.47 -9.86
C LEU A 82 -9.51 -11.08 -9.10
N LEU A 83 -9.62 -9.84 -8.64
CA LEU A 83 -10.83 -9.33 -7.99
C LEU A 83 -12.04 -9.36 -8.94
N GLY A 84 -11.86 -8.95 -10.20
CA GLY A 84 -12.92 -9.02 -11.20
C GLY A 84 -13.41 -10.45 -11.44
N ARG A 85 -12.48 -11.43 -11.43
CA ARG A 85 -12.80 -12.85 -11.57
C ARG A 85 -13.45 -13.41 -10.29
N PHE A 86 -12.93 -13.03 -9.12
CA PHE A 86 -13.40 -13.49 -7.81
C PHE A 86 -14.82 -12.99 -7.52
N ARG A 87 -15.15 -11.74 -7.87
CA ARG A 87 -16.47 -11.15 -7.71
C ARG A 87 -17.60 -12.04 -8.23
N ARG A 88 -17.39 -12.74 -9.36
CA ARG A 88 -18.40 -13.60 -9.99
C ARG A 88 -18.68 -14.88 -9.19
N LYS A 89 -17.81 -15.24 -8.25
CA LYS A 89 -17.90 -16.45 -7.41
C LYS A 89 -18.30 -16.15 -5.97
N LEU A 90 -18.44 -14.86 -5.61
CA LEU A 90 -18.80 -14.48 -4.25
C LEU A 90 -20.27 -14.74 -4.00
N THR A 91 -20.55 -15.64 -3.07
CA THR A 91 -21.89 -15.95 -2.58
C THR A 91 -22.10 -15.48 -1.13
N CYS A 92 -21.00 -15.24 -0.40
CA CYS A 92 -21.00 -14.85 1.00
C CYS A 92 -20.91 -13.33 1.17
N PRO A 93 -21.70 -12.70 2.07
CA PRO A 93 -21.59 -11.27 2.38
C PRO A 93 -20.20 -10.82 2.82
N ALA A 94 -19.49 -11.63 3.61
CA ALA A 94 -18.15 -11.33 4.07
C ALA A 94 -17.15 -11.18 2.91
N GLY A 95 -17.30 -11.98 1.84
CA GLY A 95 -16.49 -11.86 0.64
C GLY A 95 -16.75 -10.54 -0.11
N HIS A 96 -17.98 -10.06 -0.11
CA HIS A 96 -18.31 -8.75 -0.70
C HIS A 96 -17.68 -7.58 0.08
N VAL A 97 -17.56 -7.71 1.41
CA VAL A 97 -16.88 -6.70 2.24
C VAL A 97 -15.41 -6.61 1.86
N ILE A 98 -14.70 -7.73 1.75
CA ILE A 98 -13.28 -7.74 1.31
C ILE A 98 -13.14 -7.12 -0.07
N TYR A 99 -14.00 -7.53 -1.01
CA TYR A 99 -14.00 -6.97 -2.36
C TYR A 99 -14.19 -5.45 -2.34
N ALA A 100 -15.17 -4.95 -1.57
CA ALA A 100 -15.47 -3.53 -1.46
C ALA A 100 -14.30 -2.74 -0.83
N GLN A 101 -13.65 -3.29 0.20
CA GLN A 101 -12.47 -2.68 0.83
C GLN A 101 -11.33 -2.51 -0.17
N ILE A 102 -10.96 -3.58 -0.88
CA ILE A 102 -9.85 -3.51 -1.85
C ILE A 102 -10.22 -2.58 -3.01
N ALA A 103 -11.46 -2.64 -3.52
CA ALA A 103 -11.94 -1.74 -4.57
C ALA A 103 -11.88 -0.27 -4.14
N MET A 104 -12.25 0.04 -2.90
CA MET A 104 -12.16 1.38 -2.31
C MET A 104 -10.70 1.85 -2.22
N TYR A 105 -9.79 1.00 -1.71
CA TYR A 105 -8.37 1.36 -1.63
C TYR A 105 -7.76 1.61 -3.00
N MET A 106 -8.13 0.82 -4.02
CA MET A 106 -7.70 1.03 -5.40
C MET A 106 -8.25 2.34 -5.98
N MET A 107 -9.54 2.62 -5.75
CA MET A 107 -10.18 3.84 -6.25
C MET A 107 -9.57 5.11 -5.65
N LEU A 108 -9.20 5.07 -4.36
CA LEU A 108 -8.63 6.21 -3.64
C LEU A 108 -7.09 6.26 -3.68
N SER A 109 -6.46 5.33 -4.41
CA SER A 109 -5.00 5.20 -4.48
C SER A 109 -4.27 6.41 -5.10
N PHE A 110 -5.01 7.25 -5.84
CA PHE A 110 -4.45 8.49 -6.38
C PHE A 110 -4.24 9.58 -5.32
N PHE A 111 -4.89 9.46 -4.16
CA PHE A 111 -4.72 10.40 -3.04
C PHE A 111 -3.63 9.98 -2.06
N THR A 112 -3.44 8.67 -1.85
CA THR A 112 -2.53 8.18 -0.82
C THR A 112 -2.10 6.74 -1.06
N THR A 113 -0.99 6.37 -0.40
CA THR A 113 -0.41 5.01 -0.41
C THR A 113 -1.11 4.11 0.61
N TRP A 114 -2.35 3.71 0.35
CA TRP A 114 -3.12 2.85 1.26
C TRP A 114 -2.39 1.56 1.64
N PHE A 115 -1.68 0.96 0.68
CA PHE A 115 -0.99 -0.32 0.90
C PHE A 115 0.26 -0.22 1.76
N SER A 116 0.78 0.98 1.99
CA SER A 116 1.86 1.24 2.95
C SER A 116 1.35 1.59 4.35
N ASN A 117 0.03 1.67 4.54
CA ASN A 117 -0.58 1.95 5.83
C ASN A 117 -0.87 0.65 6.58
N PRO A 118 -0.30 0.43 7.80
CA PRO A 118 -0.56 -0.76 8.61
C PRO A 118 -2.03 -0.99 8.92
N THR A 119 -2.81 0.08 9.09
CA THR A 119 -4.25 0.01 9.37
C THR A 119 -5.03 -0.67 8.23
N THR A 120 -4.64 -0.43 6.99
CA THR A 120 -5.24 -1.09 5.81
C THR A 120 -5.08 -2.60 5.89
N TRP A 121 -3.88 -3.07 6.19
CA TRP A 121 -3.60 -4.50 6.31
C TRP A 121 -4.29 -5.12 7.52
N PHE A 122 -4.35 -4.40 8.65
CA PHE A 122 -5.09 -4.85 9.82
C PHE A 122 -6.57 -5.11 9.48
N TYR A 123 -7.25 -4.19 8.82
CA TYR A 123 -8.65 -4.37 8.43
C TYR A 123 -8.83 -5.50 7.40
N LEU A 124 -7.90 -5.64 6.44
CA LEU A 124 -7.96 -6.75 5.47
C LEU A 124 -7.78 -8.11 6.15
N ILE A 125 -6.87 -8.22 7.13
CA ILE A 125 -6.65 -9.45 7.91
C ILE A 125 -7.91 -9.79 8.72
N VAL A 126 -8.48 -8.82 9.45
CA VAL A 126 -9.70 -9.04 10.23
C VAL A 126 -10.85 -9.48 9.33
N SER A 127 -11.05 -8.82 8.20
CA SER A 127 -12.09 -9.20 7.23
C SER A 127 -11.85 -10.60 6.65
N GLY A 128 -10.59 -10.97 6.42
CA GLY A 128 -10.19 -12.30 5.98
C GLY A 128 -10.52 -13.39 7.02
N ILE A 129 -10.26 -13.14 8.30
CA ILE A 129 -10.59 -14.04 9.40
C ILE A 129 -12.11 -14.24 9.47
N VAL A 130 -12.89 -13.16 9.41
CA VAL A 130 -14.35 -13.21 9.40
C VAL A 130 -14.86 -14.03 8.21
N TYR A 131 -14.27 -13.82 7.03
CA TYR A 131 -14.63 -14.58 5.82
C TYR A 131 -14.40 -16.09 6.00
N VAL A 132 -13.25 -16.48 6.53
CA VAL A 132 -12.93 -17.90 6.80
C VAL A 132 -13.91 -18.48 7.83
N TYR A 133 -14.15 -17.75 8.92
CA TYR A 133 -15.07 -18.20 9.98
C TYR A 133 -16.50 -18.39 9.49
N VAL A 134 -17.01 -17.53 8.63
CA VAL A 134 -18.39 -17.62 8.10
C VAL A 134 -18.53 -18.72 7.05
N ASN A 135 -17.43 -19.10 6.38
CA ASN A 135 -17.44 -20.14 5.33
C ASN A 135 -16.98 -21.53 5.82
N SER A 136 -16.51 -21.64 7.06
CA SER A 136 -16.20 -22.93 7.67
C SER A 136 -17.43 -23.54 8.34
#